data_d1e94a554323427ebe619aa9212448ff
#
_entry.id   d1e94a554323427ebe619aa9212448ff
#
_cell.length_a   1.000
_cell.length_b   1.000
_cell.length_c   1.000
_cell.angle_alpha   90.00
_cell.angle_beta   90.00
_cell.angle_gamma   90.00
#
_symmetry.space_group_name_H-M   'P 1'
#
loop_
_entity.id
_entity.type
_entity.pdbx_description
1 polymer ?
#
loop_
_entity_poly.entity_id
_entity_poly.type
_entity_poly.pdbx_seq_one_letter_code
_entity_poly.pdbx_strand_id
1 'polypeptide(L)'
;MGIMVLRPSLSILRLKFGQAYVWQDGDELTLIDTGVPGAAAEIADALPDTSAIRRIVITHGHEDHYGSAAEIRSWHGAPVHVHSADAAVVRGTARKAEPVLTEFDQPIWEHIKSLGIPDMPVPPSTVDVELADGDVLGFGGGAQIIHVPGHTAGSIAIYLPVHKILFTGDTVANEGGVILGVFNQDEDQMLAGFRRLADLDVETVCFGHGEPIVRGAGPILREAARTHQKRRRI
;
A
#
# COMPACT_ATOMS: atom_id res chain seq x y z
N MET A 1 -11.50 9.78 -12.14
CA MET A 1 -11.54 8.52 -11.37
C MET A 1 -11.74 7.39 -12.35
N GLY A 2 -11.08 6.27 -12.19
CA GLY A 2 -11.23 5.14 -13.09
C GLY A 2 -10.10 4.12 -12.95
N ILE A 3 -10.30 2.98 -13.60
CA ILE A 3 -9.29 1.94 -13.73
C ILE A 3 -8.40 2.23 -14.94
N MET A 4 -7.10 2.08 -14.78
CA MET A 4 -6.13 2.19 -15.87
C MET A 4 -5.25 0.95 -15.89
N VAL A 5 -5.19 0.30 -17.04
CA VAL A 5 -4.33 -0.87 -17.24
C VAL A 5 -2.86 -0.40 -17.36
N LEU A 6 -2.02 -0.88 -16.46
CA LEU A 6 -0.57 -0.63 -16.45
C LEU A 6 0.18 -1.72 -17.23
N ARG A 7 -0.24 -2.98 -17.06
CA ARG A 7 0.27 -4.19 -17.71
C ARG A 7 -0.89 -5.17 -17.89
N PRO A 8 -0.76 -6.22 -18.70
CA PRO A 8 -1.87 -7.12 -19.03
C PRO A 8 -2.68 -7.64 -17.81
N SER A 9 -2.01 -7.94 -16.70
CA SER A 9 -2.64 -8.43 -15.47
C SER A 9 -2.65 -7.40 -14.32
N LEU A 10 -2.19 -6.17 -14.56
CA LEU A 10 -2.04 -5.16 -13.53
C LEU A 10 -2.78 -3.88 -13.91
N SER A 11 -3.68 -3.47 -13.05
CA SER A 11 -4.38 -2.18 -13.17
C SER A 11 -4.22 -1.34 -11.91
N ILE A 12 -4.26 -0.03 -12.08
CA ILE A 12 -4.37 0.93 -10.98
C ILE A 12 -5.79 1.51 -10.93
N LEU A 13 -6.31 1.66 -9.74
CA LEU A 13 -7.53 2.36 -9.41
C LEU A 13 -7.17 3.70 -8.79
N ARG A 14 -7.45 4.79 -9.50
CA ARG A 14 -7.30 6.15 -8.99
C ARG A 14 -8.52 6.52 -8.16
N LEU A 15 -8.35 6.57 -6.86
CA LEU A 15 -9.39 6.92 -5.90
C LEU A 15 -9.35 8.41 -5.57
N LYS A 16 -10.36 8.92 -4.90
CA LYS A 16 -10.42 10.32 -4.47
C LYS A 16 -9.21 10.72 -3.61
N PHE A 17 -8.76 9.79 -2.74
CA PHE A 17 -7.54 9.92 -1.96
C PHE A 17 -6.77 8.61 -2.06
N GLY A 18 -5.49 8.68 -2.43
CA GLY A 18 -4.66 7.51 -2.63
C GLY A 18 -5.05 6.69 -3.86
N GLN A 19 -4.66 5.45 -3.85
CA GLN A 19 -4.86 4.53 -4.96
C GLN A 19 -4.85 3.08 -4.49
N ALA A 20 -5.48 2.21 -5.27
CA ALA A 20 -5.44 0.77 -5.07
C ALA A 20 -4.96 0.10 -6.36
N TYR A 21 -4.58 -1.17 -6.26
CA TYR A 21 -4.18 -1.94 -7.44
C TYR A 21 -4.99 -3.21 -7.55
N VAL A 22 -5.20 -3.65 -8.78
CA VAL A 22 -5.85 -4.90 -9.09
C VAL A 22 -4.87 -5.77 -9.88
N TRP A 23 -4.58 -6.94 -9.33
CA TRP A 23 -3.91 -8.00 -10.04
C TRP A 23 -4.94 -9.02 -10.52
N GLN A 24 -4.83 -9.46 -11.77
CA GLN A 24 -5.72 -10.42 -12.39
C GLN A 24 -4.98 -11.70 -12.78
N ASP A 25 -5.41 -12.83 -12.22
CA ASP A 25 -5.00 -14.18 -12.60
C ASP A 25 -6.20 -14.93 -13.19
N GLY A 26 -6.29 -14.99 -14.52
CA GLY A 26 -7.47 -15.54 -15.18
C GLY A 26 -8.73 -14.76 -14.81
N ASP A 27 -9.71 -15.45 -14.19
CA ASP A 27 -10.96 -14.84 -13.73
C ASP A 27 -10.91 -14.37 -12.26
N GLU A 28 -9.77 -14.51 -11.58
CA GLU A 28 -9.60 -14.12 -10.18
C GLU A 28 -8.90 -12.76 -10.05
N LEU A 29 -9.42 -11.94 -9.14
CA LEU A 29 -8.83 -10.64 -8.81
C LEU A 29 -8.23 -10.65 -7.41
N THR A 30 -7.06 -10.06 -7.26
CA THR A 30 -6.47 -9.66 -6.00
C THR A 30 -6.48 -8.14 -5.93
N LEU A 31 -7.12 -7.60 -4.90
CA LEU A 31 -7.13 -6.16 -4.62
C LEU A 31 -6.01 -5.85 -3.63
N ILE A 32 -5.17 -4.88 -3.95
CA ILE A 32 -4.10 -4.38 -3.09
C ILE A 32 -4.47 -2.97 -2.67
N ASP A 33 -4.71 -2.78 -1.38
CA ASP A 33 -5.32 -1.63 -0.73
C ASP A 33 -6.77 -1.34 -1.18
N THR A 34 -7.48 -0.49 -0.44
CA THR A 34 -8.93 -0.27 -0.61
C THR A 34 -9.33 1.20 -0.50
N GLY A 35 -8.36 2.11 -0.38
CA GLY A 35 -8.63 3.54 -0.24
C GLY A 35 -9.26 3.91 1.10
N VAL A 36 -9.73 5.17 1.18
CA VAL A 36 -10.43 5.73 2.34
C VAL A 36 -11.81 5.10 2.54
N PRO A 37 -12.45 5.25 3.71
CA PRO A 37 -13.86 4.90 3.90
C PRO A 37 -14.75 5.51 2.83
N GLY A 38 -15.61 4.67 2.21
CA GLY A 38 -16.49 5.08 1.12
C GLY A 38 -15.89 4.93 -0.29
N ALA A 39 -14.63 4.54 -0.44
CA ALA A 39 -14.04 4.26 -1.76
C ALA A 39 -14.57 2.94 -2.38
N ALA A 40 -15.25 2.11 -1.61
CA ALA A 40 -15.80 0.83 -2.08
C ALA A 40 -16.69 0.99 -3.33
N ALA A 41 -17.55 2.01 -3.36
CA ALA A 41 -18.40 2.28 -4.52
C ALA A 41 -17.58 2.62 -5.78
N GLU A 42 -16.51 3.42 -5.64
CA GLU A 42 -15.61 3.76 -6.76
C GLU A 42 -14.90 2.50 -7.30
N ILE A 43 -14.51 1.59 -6.38
CA ILE A 43 -13.89 0.31 -6.73
C ILE A 43 -14.89 -0.60 -7.44
N ALA A 44 -16.13 -0.69 -6.95
CA ALA A 44 -17.17 -1.49 -7.57
C ALA A 44 -17.51 -1.01 -8.99
N ASP A 45 -17.64 0.29 -9.18
CA ASP A 45 -17.93 0.91 -10.49
C ASP A 45 -16.78 0.70 -11.50
N ALA A 46 -15.56 0.56 -11.01
CA ALA A 46 -14.38 0.38 -11.86
C ALA A 46 -14.14 -1.08 -12.27
N LEU A 47 -14.67 -2.05 -11.51
CA LEU A 47 -14.45 -3.47 -11.77
C LEU A 47 -15.60 -4.07 -12.57
N PRO A 48 -15.32 -4.97 -13.54
CA PRO A 48 -16.37 -5.61 -14.33
C PRO A 48 -17.21 -6.59 -13.50
N ASP A 49 -16.60 -7.21 -12.48
CA ASP A 49 -17.24 -8.18 -11.58
C ASP A 49 -16.56 -8.17 -10.21
N THR A 50 -17.23 -7.67 -9.20
CA THR A 50 -16.72 -7.66 -7.83
C THR A 50 -16.69 -9.06 -7.20
N SER A 51 -17.45 -10.01 -7.69
CA SER A 51 -17.44 -11.39 -7.21
C SER A 51 -16.14 -12.14 -7.58
N ALA A 52 -15.38 -11.61 -8.51
CA ALA A 52 -14.07 -12.11 -8.88
C ALA A 52 -12.97 -11.81 -7.84
N ILE A 53 -13.21 -10.90 -6.90
CA ILE A 53 -12.24 -10.58 -5.85
C ILE A 53 -12.08 -11.78 -4.91
N ARG A 54 -10.93 -12.43 -4.99
CA ARG A 54 -10.58 -13.61 -4.17
C ARG A 54 -9.79 -13.29 -2.93
N ARG A 55 -9.15 -12.11 -2.88
CA ARG A 55 -8.40 -11.62 -1.72
C ARG A 55 -8.23 -10.12 -1.75
N ILE A 56 -8.09 -9.57 -0.55
CA ILE A 56 -7.74 -8.18 -0.30
C ILE A 56 -6.44 -8.22 0.49
N VAL A 57 -5.40 -7.53 0.01
CA VAL A 57 -4.11 -7.42 0.69
C VAL A 57 -3.90 -5.97 1.06
N ILE A 58 -3.81 -5.66 2.35
CA ILE A 58 -3.59 -4.32 2.87
C ILE A 58 -2.11 -4.13 3.15
N THR A 59 -1.53 -3.09 2.57
CA THR A 59 -0.11 -2.80 2.73
C THR A 59 0.24 -2.32 4.12
N HIS A 60 -0.65 -1.55 4.77
CA HIS A 60 -0.47 -1.07 6.14
C HIS A 60 -1.77 -0.49 6.74
N GLY A 61 -1.76 -0.19 8.04
CA GLY A 61 -2.93 0.17 8.82
C GLY A 61 -3.31 1.66 8.82
N HIS A 62 -3.20 2.38 7.68
CA HIS A 62 -3.71 3.75 7.54
C HIS A 62 -5.07 3.79 6.81
N GLU A 63 -5.85 4.82 7.15
CA GLU A 63 -7.25 4.97 6.74
C GLU A 63 -7.44 5.02 5.23
N ASP A 64 -6.48 5.53 4.51
CA ASP A 64 -6.49 5.66 3.04
C ASP A 64 -5.99 4.41 2.31
N HIS A 65 -5.64 3.34 3.07
CA HIS A 65 -5.27 2.04 2.54
C HIS A 65 -6.28 0.95 2.91
N TYR A 66 -6.74 0.86 4.17
CA TYR A 66 -7.69 -0.17 4.56
C TYR A 66 -9.14 0.33 4.74
N GLY A 67 -9.39 1.62 4.50
CA GLY A 67 -10.64 2.31 4.88
C GLY A 67 -11.92 1.67 4.35
N SER A 68 -11.89 1.06 3.17
CA SER A 68 -13.05 0.38 2.59
C SER A 68 -12.97 -1.16 2.67
N ALA A 69 -11.97 -1.73 3.35
CA ALA A 69 -11.77 -3.18 3.40
C ALA A 69 -12.98 -3.94 3.99
N ALA A 70 -13.58 -3.42 5.06
CA ALA A 70 -14.75 -4.02 5.70
C ALA A 70 -15.95 -4.11 4.75
N GLU A 71 -16.23 -3.03 4.01
CA GLU A 71 -17.32 -2.96 3.04
C GLU A 71 -17.07 -3.91 1.87
N ILE A 72 -15.89 -3.87 1.25
CA ILE A 72 -15.53 -4.73 0.11
C ILE A 72 -15.59 -6.21 0.52
N ARG A 73 -15.06 -6.56 1.71
CA ARG A 73 -15.17 -7.91 2.24
C ARG A 73 -16.63 -8.37 2.38
N SER A 74 -17.54 -7.47 2.75
CA SER A 74 -18.95 -7.81 2.94
C SER A 74 -19.68 -8.20 1.67
N TRP A 75 -19.18 -7.84 0.49
CA TRP A 75 -19.84 -8.15 -0.78
C TRP A 75 -19.88 -9.66 -1.07
N HIS A 76 -18.72 -10.33 -0.94
CA HIS A 76 -18.59 -11.74 -1.32
C HIS A 76 -17.68 -12.54 -0.38
N GLY A 77 -17.27 -11.96 0.76
CA GLY A 77 -16.46 -12.66 1.75
C GLY A 77 -14.98 -12.82 1.38
N ALA A 78 -14.45 -11.99 0.47
CA ALA A 78 -13.03 -12.03 0.11
C ALA A 78 -12.15 -11.83 1.36
N PRO A 79 -11.21 -12.75 1.67
CA PRO A 79 -10.40 -12.67 2.86
C PRO A 79 -9.47 -11.44 2.84
N VAL A 80 -9.39 -10.77 3.99
CA VAL A 80 -8.52 -9.62 4.22
C VAL A 80 -7.21 -10.09 4.85
N HIS A 81 -6.10 -9.77 4.18
CA HIS A 81 -4.75 -10.11 4.59
C HIS A 81 -4.05 -8.83 5.06
N VAL A 82 -3.48 -8.86 6.26
CA VAL A 82 -2.78 -7.72 6.87
C VAL A 82 -1.58 -8.26 7.64
N HIS A 83 -0.46 -7.55 7.68
CA HIS A 83 0.65 -7.94 8.53
C HIS A 83 0.24 -7.96 10.01
N SER A 84 0.71 -8.95 10.77
CA SER A 84 0.30 -9.19 12.16
C SER A 84 0.45 -7.95 13.06
N ALA A 85 1.47 -7.12 12.84
CA ALA A 85 1.73 -5.92 13.63
C ALA A 85 0.69 -4.79 13.43
N ASP A 86 -0.01 -4.73 12.28
CA ASP A 86 -1.08 -3.76 12.02
C ASP A 86 -2.49 -4.36 12.19
N ALA A 87 -2.60 -5.67 12.38
CA ALA A 87 -3.88 -6.38 12.45
C ALA A 87 -4.83 -5.83 13.54
N ALA A 88 -4.30 -5.45 14.70
CA ALA A 88 -5.09 -4.88 15.78
C ALA A 88 -5.67 -3.50 15.44
N VAL A 89 -4.95 -2.69 14.67
CA VAL A 89 -5.42 -1.38 14.18
C VAL A 89 -6.56 -1.60 13.18
N VAL A 90 -6.37 -2.46 12.21
CA VAL A 90 -7.39 -2.77 11.19
C VAL A 90 -8.64 -3.39 11.79
N ARG A 91 -8.50 -4.21 12.85
CA ARG A 91 -9.63 -4.74 13.64
C ARG A 91 -10.30 -3.71 14.53
N GLY A 92 -9.76 -2.49 14.65
CA GLY A 92 -10.27 -1.45 15.56
C GLY A 92 -10.07 -1.76 17.05
N THR A 93 -9.21 -2.71 17.40
CA THR A 93 -8.89 -3.10 18.79
C THR A 93 -7.68 -2.37 19.35
N ALA A 94 -6.92 -1.68 18.51
CA ALA A 94 -5.85 -0.78 18.88
C ALA A 94 -5.93 0.54 18.09
N ARG A 95 -5.34 1.60 18.64
CA ARG A 95 -5.15 2.84 17.90
C ARG A 95 -3.87 2.75 17.07
N LYS A 96 -3.86 3.39 15.89
CA LYS A 96 -2.61 3.59 15.14
C LYS A 96 -1.65 4.43 15.96
N ALA A 97 -0.36 4.19 15.81
CA ALA A 97 0.66 5.04 16.42
C ALA A 97 0.79 6.36 15.63
N GLU A 98 1.09 7.43 16.35
CA GLU A 98 1.31 8.74 15.72
C GLU A 98 2.66 8.75 14.97
N PRO A 99 2.75 9.48 13.84
CA PRO A 99 4.00 9.64 13.12
C PRO A 99 4.97 10.56 13.89
N VAL A 100 6.25 10.35 13.69
CA VAL A 100 7.29 11.30 14.10
C VAL A 100 7.52 12.29 12.97
N LEU A 101 6.91 13.45 13.06
CA LEU A 101 6.97 14.46 12.00
C LEU A 101 8.37 15.05 11.84
N THR A 102 8.75 15.32 10.60
CA THR A 102 9.94 16.06 10.21
C THR A 102 9.57 17.45 9.69
N GLU A 103 10.57 18.34 9.53
CA GLU A 103 10.34 19.67 8.91
C GLU A 103 9.73 19.54 7.51
N PHE A 104 10.04 18.46 6.78
CA PHE A 104 9.47 18.18 5.47
C PHE A 104 8.00 17.73 5.57
N ASP A 105 7.67 16.93 6.58
CA ASP A 105 6.33 16.34 6.73
C ASP A 105 5.30 17.38 7.20
N GLN A 106 5.70 18.36 8.01
CA GLN A 106 4.77 19.25 8.71
C GLN A 106 3.77 19.97 7.78
N PRO A 107 4.18 20.64 6.68
CA PRO A 107 3.22 21.33 5.82
C PRO A 107 2.27 20.36 5.11
N ILE A 108 2.74 19.13 4.78
CA ILE A 108 1.92 18.11 4.17
C ILE A 108 0.92 17.59 5.21
N TRP A 109 1.36 17.34 6.44
CA TRP A 109 0.53 16.89 7.54
C TRP A 109 -0.59 17.88 7.86
N GLU A 110 -0.27 19.19 7.96
CA GLU A 110 -1.28 20.24 8.17
C GLU A 110 -2.30 20.28 7.04
N HIS A 111 -1.85 20.08 5.82
CA HIS A 111 -2.74 20.02 4.65
C HIS A 111 -3.70 18.84 4.75
N ILE A 112 -3.22 17.60 4.95
CA ILE A 112 -4.09 16.42 5.01
C ILE A 112 -5.01 16.45 6.23
N LYS A 113 -4.57 17.03 7.37
CA LYS A 113 -5.44 17.26 8.51
C LYS A 113 -6.59 18.22 8.17
N SER A 114 -6.34 19.26 7.38
CA SER A 114 -7.39 20.16 6.93
C SER A 114 -8.45 19.47 6.07
N LEU A 115 -8.10 18.33 5.44
CA LEU A 115 -9.01 17.47 4.70
C LEU A 115 -9.74 16.43 5.57
N GLY A 116 -9.36 16.32 6.86
CA GLY A 116 -9.95 15.38 7.82
C GLY A 116 -9.51 13.92 7.62
N ILE A 117 -8.49 13.66 6.81
CA ILE A 117 -8.09 12.28 6.45
C ILE A 117 -7.55 11.49 7.64
N PRO A 118 -6.60 12.02 8.46
CA PRO A 118 -6.00 11.24 9.55
C PRO A 118 -6.96 10.89 10.69
N ASP A 119 -8.06 11.65 10.81
CA ASP A 119 -9.06 11.50 11.86
C ASP A 119 -10.38 10.93 11.32
N MET A 120 -10.37 10.40 10.10
CA MET A 120 -11.56 9.82 9.47
C MET A 120 -11.97 8.55 10.20
N PRO A 121 -13.24 8.41 10.62
CA PRO A 121 -13.70 7.19 11.28
C PRO A 121 -13.70 6.03 10.27
N VAL A 122 -12.90 5.00 10.54
CA VAL A 122 -12.83 3.79 9.71
C VAL A 122 -13.61 2.67 10.36
N PRO A 123 -14.55 2.03 9.66
CA PRO A 123 -15.19 0.82 10.15
C PRO A 123 -14.16 -0.29 10.39
N PRO A 124 -14.15 -0.94 11.56
CA PRO A 124 -13.30 -2.09 11.82
C PRO A 124 -13.49 -3.18 10.76
N SER A 125 -12.39 -3.73 10.26
CA SER A 125 -12.44 -4.86 9.33
C SER A 125 -11.99 -6.14 10.01
N THR A 126 -12.61 -7.25 9.60
CA THR A 126 -12.05 -8.57 9.91
C THR A 126 -10.70 -8.70 9.23
N VAL A 127 -9.71 -9.20 9.94
CA VAL A 127 -8.43 -9.66 9.39
C VAL A 127 -8.49 -11.18 9.39
N ASP A 128 -8.67 -11.77 8.22
CA ASP A 128 -8.81 -13.22 8.05
C ASP A 128 -7.45 -13.93 8.08
N VAL A 129 -6.41 -13.25 7.56
CA VAL A 129 -5.05 -13.79 7.50
C VAL A 129 -4.06 -12.74 8.02
N GLU A 130 -3.31 -13.10 9.04
CA GLU A 130 -2.18 -12.30 9.50
C GLU A 130 -0.91 -12.73 8.76
N LEU A 131 -0.27 -11.76 8.10
CA LEU A 131 0.93 -11.94 7.31
C LEU A 131 2.20 -11.72 8.13
N ALA A 132 3.28 -12.36 7.68
CA ALA A 132 4.63 -12.18 8.19
C ALA A 132 5.63 -12.02 7.03
N ASP A 133 6.87 -11.57 7.37
CA ASP A 133 7.95 -11.49 6.39
C ASP A 133 8.27 -12.86 5.78
N GLY A 134 8.37 -12.91 4.46
CA GLY A 134 8.66 -14.13 3.71
C GLY A 134 7.46 -14.99 3.36
N ASP A 135 6.24 -14.64 3.80
CA ASP A 135 5.03 -15.34 3.35
C ASP A 135 4.88 -15.24 1.83
N VAL A 136 4.27 -16.28 1.24
CA VAL A 136 4.01 -16.32 -0.21
C VAL A 136 2.52 -16.54 -0.45
N LEU A 137 1.89 -15.59 -1.12
CA LEU A 137 0.48 -15.66 -1.48
C LEU A 137 0.29 -16.25 -2.89
N GLY A 138 -0.78 -17.01 -3.08
CA GLY A 138 -1.09 -17.72 -4.32
C GLY A 138 -1.69 -16.83 -5.40
N PHE A 139 -0.98 -15.75 -5.80
CA PHE A 139 -1.31 -14.93 -6.96
C PHE A 139 -0.03 -14.41 -7.63
N GLY A 140 -0.12 -13.99 -8.88
CA GLY A 140 1.01 -13.42 -9.62
C GLY A 140 2.23 -14.34 -9.74
N GLY A 141 2.02 -15.67 -9.73
CA GLY A 141 3.12 -16.65 -9.77
C GLY A 141 3.86 -16.81 -8.44
N GLY A 142 3.27 -16.41 -7.31
CA GLY A 142 3.84 -16.46 -5.97
C GLY A 142 4.27 -15.08 -5.47
N ALA A 143 3.30 -14.34 -4.93
CA ALA A 143 3.52 -13.00 -4.37
C ALA A 143 4.24 -13.09 -3.02
N GLN A 144 5.45 -12.58 -2.94
CA GLN A 144 6.28 -12.57 -1.74
C GLN A 144 5.92 -11.35 -0.88
N ILE A 145 5.65 -11.58 0.39
CA ILE A 145 5.44 -10.53 1.39
C ILE A 145 6.79 -10.14 1.99
N ILE A 146 7.07 -8.86 1.96
CA ILE A 146 8.32 -8.29 2.49
C ILE A 146 7.93 -7.30 3.58
N HIS A 147 8.24 -7.61 4.84
CA HIS A 147 8.02 -6.71 5.94
C HIS A 147 9.01 -5.55 5.89
N VAL A 148 8.49 -4.33 5.84
CA VAL A 148 9.24 -3.07 5.72
C VAL A 148 8.73 -2.06 6.74
N PRO A 149 8.91 -2.33 8.04
CA PRO A 149 8.39 -1.46 9.10
C PRO A 149 9.03 -0.08 9.06
N GLY A 150 8.36 0.86 9.70
CA GLY A 150 8.85 2.23 9.87
C GLY A 150 7.83 3.29 9.47
N HIS A 151 7.05 3.09 8.41
CA HIS A 151 5.86 3.91 8.17
C HIS A 151 4.76 3.56 9.18
N THR A 152 4.39 2.28 9.23
CA THR A 152 3.74 1.65 10.39
C THR A 152 4.56 0.46 10.87
N ALA A 153 4.20 -0.10 12.04
CA ALA A 153 4.85 -1.32 12.52
C ALA A 153 4.61 -2.53 11.62
N GLY A 154 3.48 -2.56 10.90
CA GLY A 154 3.07 -3.66 10.03
C GLY A 154 3.16 -3.35 8.53
N SER A 155 3.87 -2.30 8.12
CA SER A 155 4.05 -1.99 6.70
C SER A 155 4.69 -3.14 5.94
N ILE A 156 4.09 -3.53 4.81
CA ILE A 156 4.62 -4.52 3.90
C ILE A 156 4.75 -3.99 2.48
N ALA A 157 5.71 -4.54 1.77
CA ALA A 157 5.75 -4.52 0.32
C ALA A 157 5.35 -5.90 -0.23
N ILE A 158 4.83 -5.95 -1.45
CA ILE A 158 4.43 -7.17 -2.14
C ILE A 158 5.26 -7.27 -3.41
N TYR A 159 6.02 -8.35 -3.55
CA TYR A 159 6.87 -8.56 -4.72
C TYR A 159 6.40 -9.76 -5.54
N LEU A 160 6.20 -9.54 -6.83
CA LEU A 160 5.88 -10.57 -7.82
C LEU A 160 7.14 -10.89 -8.64
N PRO A 161 7.97 -11.87 -8.22
CA PRO A 161 9.28 -12.11 -8.83
C PRO A 161 9.19 -12.54 -10.29
N VAL A 162 8.19 -13.33 -10.65
CA VAL A 162 7.95 -13.78 -12.04
C VAL A 162 7.71 -12.61 -12.99
N HIS A 163 7.06 -11.57 -12.49
CA HIS A 163 6.67 -10.39 -13.27
C HIS A 163 7.59 -9.18 -13.04
N LYS A 164 8.50 -9.26 -12.07
CA LYS A 164 9.37 -8.17 -11.61
C LYS A 164 8.57 -6.92 -11.22
N ILE A 165 7.45 -7.13 -10.53
CA ILE A 165 6.55 -6.07 -10.07
C ILE A 165 6.65 -5.96 -8.56
N LEU A 166 6.79 -4.73 -8.06
CA LEU A 166 6.85 -4.41 -6.65
C LEU A 166 5.75 -3.41 -6.28
N PHE A 167 4.97 -3.74 -5.25
CA PHE A 167 4.07 -2.80 -4.58
C PHE A 167 4.73 -2.39 -3.27
N THR A 168 4.95 -1.10 -3.07
CA THR A 168 5.74 -0.60 -1.94
C THR A 168 4.91 -0.16 -0.74
N GLY A 169 3.57 -0.07 -0.91
CA GLY A 169 2.79 0.73 0.03
C GLY A 169 3.41 2.11 0.16
N ASP A 170 3.43 2.64 1.36
CA ASP A 170 3.96 3.97 1.66
C ASP A 170 5.41 3.97 2.14
N THR A 171 6.11 2.83 2.01
CA THR A 171 7.57 2.81 2.23
C THR A 171 8.29 3.73 1.25
N VAL A 172 7.78 3.80 0.02
CA VAL A 172 8.32 4.65 -1.06
C VAL A 172 7.13 5.30 -1.77
N ALA A 173 7.26 6.59 -2.11
CA ALA A 173 6.28 7.34 -2.90
C ALA A 173 6.94 7.94 -4.15
N ASN A 174 6.12 8.34 -5.12
CA ASN A 174 6.60 9.03 -6.34
C ASN A 174 5.83 10.34 -6.56
N GLU A 175 6.14 11.32 -5.74
CA GLU A 175 5.56 12.66 -5.76
C GLU A 175 6.63 13.69 -6.18
N GLY A 176 6.69 13.97 -7.50
CA GLY A 176 7.75 14.80 -8.08
C GLY A 176 9.12 14.13 -8.17
N GLY A 177 9.18 12.82 -7.93
CA GLY A 177 10.33 11.94 -7.91
C GLY A 177 10.17 10.85 -6.88
N VAL A 178 11.00 9.80 -6.96
CA VAL A 178 10.97 8.69 -6.02
C VAL A 178 11.62 9.13 -4.70
N ILE A 179 10.85 9.11 -3.64
CA ILE A 179 11.24 9.55 -2.30
C ILE A 179 10.83 8.51 -1.25
N LEU A 180 11.50 8.56 -0.10
CA LEU A 180 11.01 7.86 1.10
C LEU A 180 9.63 8.40 1.48
N GLY A 181 8.70 7.54 1.87
CA GLY A 181 7.35 7.94 2.31
C GLY A 181 7.37 8.99 3.42
N VAL A 182 6.24 9.62 3.67
CA VAL A 182 6.06 10.67 4.70
C VAL A 182 5.35 10.10 5.93
N PHE A 183 5.33 10.85 7.05
CA PHE A 183 4.58 10.51 8.29
C PHE A 183 5.03 9.19 8.91
N ASN A 184 6.32 8.97 8.99
CA ASN A 184 6.89 7.72 9.44
C ASN A 184 6.94 7.66 10.98
N GLN A 185 6.72 6.47 11.54
CA GLN A 185 6.95 6.18 12.95
C GLN A 185 8.46 6.04 13.24
N ASP A 186 9.21 5.48 12.28
CA ASP A 186 10.67 5.28 12.36
C ASP A 186 11.33 5.38 10.99
N GLU A 187 11.97 6.52 10.73
CA GLU A 187 12.63 6.79 9.44
C GLU A 187 13.85 5.89 9.20
N ASP A 188 14.54 5.44 10.24
CA ASP A 188 15.71 4.57 10.08
C ASP A 188 15.28 3.16 9.62
N GLN A 189 14.19 2.62 10.18
CA GLN A 189 13.60 1.38 9.71
C GLN A 189 13.06 1.52 8.29
N MET A 190 12.37 2.62 8.00
CA MET A 190 11.88 2.92 6.64
C MET A 190 13.01 2.91 5.61
N LEU A 191 14.11 3.61 5.91
CA LEU A 191 15.26 3.67 5.00
C LEU A 191 15.92 2.30 4.81
N ALA A 192 16.00 1.50 5.87
CA ALA A 192 16.49 0.11 5.78
C ALA A 192 15.57 -0.73 4.88
N GLY A 193 14.25 -0.61 5.05
CA GLY A 193 13.24 -1.23 4.19
C GLY A 193 13.38 -0.79 2.74
N PHE A 194 13.47 0.51 2.48
CA PHE A 194 13.64 1.02 1.12
C PHE A 194 14.90 0.46 0.42
N ARG A 195 16.03 0.40 1.13
CA ARG A 195 17.26 -0.21 0.60
C ARG A 195 17.06 -1.69 0.27
N ARG A 196 16.40 -2.44 1.16
CA ARG A 196 16.05 -3.85 0.90
C ARG A 196 15.20 -4.00 -0.37
N LEU A 197 14.22 -3.13 -0.57
CA LEU A 197 13.37 -3.14 -1.77
C LEU A 197 14.14 -2.75 -3.04
N ALA A 198 15.06 -1.80 -2.93
CA ALA A 198 15.87 -1.32 -4.06
C ALA A 198 16.87 -2.39 -4.59
N ASP A 199 17.23 -3.38 -3.77
CA ASP A 199 18.09 -4.50 -4.15
C ASP A 199 17.36 -5.59 -4.96
N LEU A 200 16.03 -5.54 -5.05
CA LEU A 200 15.24 -6.49 -5.82
C LEU A 200 15.38 -6.24 -7.33
N ASP A 201 15.14 -7.30 -8.13
CA ASP A 201 15.08 -7.21 -9.58
C ASP A 201 13.69 -6.71 -10.02
N VAL A 202 13.52 -5.39 -10.03
CA VAL A 202 12.24 -4.71 -10.28
C VAL A 202 12.24 -4.04 -11.66
N GLU A 203 11.22 -4.34 -12.44
CA GLU A 203 10.92 -3.66 -13.71
C GLU A 203 9.79 -2.65 -13.55
N THR A 204 8.76 -3.00 -12.75
CA THR A 204 7.61 -2.14 -12.46
C THR A 204 7.50 -1.91 -10.97
N VAL A 205 7.29 -0.66 -10.55
CA VAL A 205 6.99 -0.33 -9.17
C VAL A 205 5.66 0.42 -9.06
N CYS A 206 4.85 0.00 -8.10
CA CYS A 206 3.54 0.52 -7.74
C CYS A 206 3.63 1.08 -6.32
N PHE A 207 3.40 2.36 -6.17
CA PHE A 207 3.48 3.08 -4.89
C PHE A 207 2.10 3.20 -4.24
N GLY A 208 2.03 3.43 -2.95
CA GLY A 208 0.78 3.83 -2.27
C GLY A 208 0.32 5.20 -2.74
N HIS A 209 1.26 6.12 -2.97
CA HIS A 209 1.00 7.46 -3.49
C HIS A 209 1.92 7.82 -4.66
N GLY A 210 1.38 8.57 -5.64
CA GLY A 210 2.09 9.03 -6.82
C GLY A 210 2.05 8.07 -8.01
N GLU A 211 2.77 8.43 -9.07
CA GLU A 211 2.70 7.71 -10.34
C GLU A 211 3.53 6.42 -10.33
N PRO A 212 2.97 5.27 -10.74
CA PRO A 212 3.74 4.04 -10.89
C PRO A 212 4.79 4.18 -11.98
N ILE A 213 5.91 3.48 -11.83
CA ILE A 213 6.94 3.36 -12.86
C ILE A 213 6.78 1.98 -13.50
N VAL A 214 6.30 1.93 -14.73
CA VAL A 214 5.92 0.67 -15.40
C VAL A 214 7.09 -0.02 -16.11
N ARG A 215 8.23 0.67 -16.29
CA ARG A 215 9.45 0.12 -16.91
C ARG A 215 10.69 0.74 -16.32
N GLY A 216 11.75 -0.07 -16.14
CA GLY A 216 13.04 0.40 -15.68
C GLY A 216 13.06 0.92 -14.24
N ALA A 217 12.18 0.46 -13.37
CA ALA A 217 12.04 0.95 -12.00
C ALA A 217 13.26 0.66 -11.13
N GLY A 218 13.91 -0.49 -11.30
CA GLY A 218 15.02 -0.91 -10.43
C GLY A 218 16.17 0.09 -10.31
N PRO A 219 16.76 0.59 -11.42
CA PRO A 219 17.80 1.63 -11.37
C PRO A 219 17.33 2.90 -10.65
N ILE A 220 16.08 3.33 -10.86
CA ILE A 220 15.51 4.52 -10.25
C ILE A 220 15.38 4.34 -8.73
N LEU A 221 14.84 3.19 -8.29
CA LEU A 221 14.74 2.85 -6.86
C LEU A 221 16.13 2.83 -6.19
N ARG A 222 17.13 2.19 -6.81
CA ARG A 222 18.50 2.13 -6.28
C ARG A 222 19.11 3.50 -6.13
N GLU A 223 18.97 4.36 -7.13
CA GLU A 223 19.50 5.72 -7.07
C GLU A 223 18.79 6.55 -5.99
N ALA A 224 17.47 6.47 -5.88
CA ALA A 224 16.71 7.18 -4.85
C ALA A 224 17.08 6.69 -3.44
N ALA A 225 17.21 5.37 -3.22
CA ALA A 225 17.63 4.81 -1.94
C ALA A 225 19.06 5.20 -1.54
N ARG A 226 19.95 5.35 -2.53
CA ARG A 226 21.35 5.75 -2.32
C ARG A 226 21.49 7.23 -1.99
N THR A 227 20.68 8.07 -2.60
CA THR A 227 20.77 9.54 -2.49
C THR A 227 19.89 10.13 -1.40
N HIS A 228 19.03 9.31 -0.78
CA HIS A 228 18.16 9.78 0.31
C HIS A 228 18.98 10.37 1.46
N GLN A 229 18.64 11.63 1.82
CA GLN A 229 19.18 12.31 2.99
C GLN A 229 18.15 12.26 4.12
N LYS A 230 18.62 11.89 5.32
CA LYS A 230 17.76 11.84 6.51
C LYS A 230 17.13 13.21 6.79
N ARG A 231 15.82 13.21 6.98
CA ARG A 231 15.04 14.43 7.26
C ARG A 231 15.26 14.88 8.70
N ARG A 232 15.22 16.20 8.93
CA ARG A 232 15.27 16.75 10.30
C ARG A 232 13.94 16.57 11.00
N ARG A 233 13.97 16.03 12.21
CA ARG A 233 12.81 15.97 13.10
C ARG A 233 12.50 17.38 13.63
N ILE A 234 11.21 17.65 13.87
CA ILE A 234 10.72 18.87 14.52
C ILE A 234 10.83 18.70 16.03
#